data_56296ac0ad745b10a3c509df1ed17e53
#
_entry.id   56296ac0ad745b10a3c509df1ed17e53
#
_cell.length_a   1.000
_cell.length_b   1.000
_cell.length_c   1.000
_cell.angle_alpha   90.00
_cell.angle_beta   90.00
_cell.angle_gamma   90.00
#
_symmetry.space_group_name_H-M   'P 1'
#
loop_
_entity.id
_entity.type
_entity.pdbx_description
1 polymer ?
#
loop_
_entity_poly.entity_id
_entity_poly.type
_entity_poly.pdbx_seq_one_letter_code
_entity_poly.pdbx_strand_id
1 'polypeptide(L)'
;MNNSVFEPIEHELLAPAKIFVTGMESSHYHWHYDYEILVLLKGRLQVLCGPSPMLMEEGDIFLVNSKMVHGYRGDQENLCLFIQFPSNIFEHISGKGQQLFFYLNSVSKQ
;
A
#
# COMPACT_ATOMS: atom_id res chain seq x y z
N MET A 1 17.72 7.11 -3.14
CA MET A 1 17.47 7.19 -2.21
C MET A 1 17.48 6.26 -1.26
N ASN A 2 18.02 6.17 -0.46
CA ASN A 2 18.33 5.17 0.35
C ASN A 2 17.82 5.26 1.69
N ASN A 3 16.71 5.95 1.84
CA ASN A 3 16.08 6.09 3.14
C ASN A 3 14.95 5.11 3.34
N SER A 4 14.86 4.15 2.46
CA SER A 4 13.79 3.17 2.59
C SER A 4 14.19 2.10 3.60
N VAL A 5 13.22 1.64 4.34
CA VAL A 5 13.42 0.65 5.39
C VAL A 5 12.55 -0.55 5.07
N PHE A 6 13.07 -1.74 5.29
CA PHE A 6 12.27 -2.94 5.17
C PHE A 6 11.30 -3.02 6.33
N GLU A 7 10.04 -3.20 6.01
CA GLU A 7 8.99 -3.31 7.00
C GLU A 7 8.47 -4.74 7.00
N PRO A 8 8.79 -5.56 8.00
CA PRO A 8 8.24 -6.91 8.04
C PRO A 8 6.77 -6.83 8.44
N ILE A 9 5.95 -7.55 7.70
CA ILE A 9 4.54 -7.62 7.98
C ILE A 9 4.23 -9.07 8.34
N GLU A 10 3.65 -9.26 9.53
CA GLU A 10 3.33 -10.58 10.00
C GLU A 10 1.89 -10.91 9.69
N HIS A 11 1.67 -12.12 9.23
CA HIS A 11 0.32 -12.61 8.97
C HIS A 11 0.04 -13.80 9.84
N GLU A 12 -1.20 -13.94 10.24
CA GLU A 12 -1.61 -15.13 10.95
C GLU A 12 -1.59 -16.32 10.02
N LEU A 13 -1.37 -17.48 10.60
CA LEU A 13 -1.15 -18.66 9.83
C LEU A 13 -2.26 -18.98 8.87
N LEU A 14 -3.50 -18.77 9.25
CA LEU A 14 -4.64 -19.12 8.45
C LEU A 14 -5.31 -17.93 7.77
N ALA A 15 -4.78 -16.73 7.95
CA ALA A 15 -5.39 -15.54 7.39
C ALA A 15 -4.68 -15.15 6.10
N PRO A 16 -5.40 -15.07 4.98
CA PRO A 16 -4.76 -14.71 3.72
C PRO A 16 -4.46 -13.20 3.63
N ALA A 17 -5.07 -12.40 4.48
CA ALA A 17 -4.90 -10.96 4.41
C ALA A 17 -4.96 -10.36 5.80
N LYS A 18 -4.33 -9.21 5.95
CA LYS A 18 -4.42 -8.40 7.15
C LYS A 18 -5.16 -7.13 6.79
N ILE A 19 -6.24 -6.85 7.51
CA ILE A 19 -7.10 -5.72 7.20
C ILE A 19 -7.20 -4.87 8.46
N PHE A 20 -6.97 -3.57 8.31
CA PHE A 20 -7.10 -2.66 9.45
C PHE A 20 -7.42 -1.25 8.97
N VAL A 21 -7.98 -0.46 9.90
CA VAL A 21 -8.35 0.92 9.65
C VAL A 21 -7.58 1.78 10.63
N THR A 22 -6.96 2.83 10.12
CA THR A 22 -6.18 3.72 10.96
C THR A 22 -6.08 5.09 10.33
N GLY A 23 -5.83 6.10 11.13
CA GLY A 23 -5.37 7.38 10.64
C GLY A 23 -3.89 7.29 10.34
N MET A 24 -3.46 7.99 9.31
CA MET A 24 -2.07 7.98 8.92
C MET A 24 -1.47 9.35 9.12
N GLU A 25 -0.39 9.43 9.88
CA GLU A 25 0.36 10.67 9.97
C GLU A 25 1.36 10.68 8.84
N SER A 26 2.63 10.68 9.12
CA SER A 26 3.62 10.59 8.05
C SER A 26 4.44 9.35 8.28
N SER A 27 4.83 8.72 7.20
CA SER A 27 5.71 7.57 7.30
C SER A 27 6.90 7.78 6.40
N HIS A 28 8.03 7.24 6.81
CA HIS A 28 9.21 7.26 5.97
C HIS A 28 8.99 6.35 4.77
N TYR A 29 9.80 6.52 3.74
CA TYR A 29 9.82 5.58 2.66
C TYR A 29 10.18 4.20 3.21
N HIS A 30 9.41 3.21 2.81
CA HIS A 30 9.63 1.84 3.26
C HIS A 30 9.20 0.89 2.15
N TRP A 31 9.49 -0.38 2.33
CA TRP A 31 9.08 -1.40 1.38
C TRP A 31 8.84 -2.71 2.14
N HIS A 32 8.05 -3.57 1.53
CA HIS A 32 7.76 -4.88 2.08
C HIS A 32 7.46 -5.84 0.95
N TYR A 33 7.42 -7.11 1.25
CA TYR A 33 7.12 -8.11 0.24
C TYR A 33 5.62 -8.22 -0.02
N ASP A 34 4.80 -7.77 0.89
CA ASP A 34 3.36 -7.86 0.75
C ASP A 34 2.84 -6.91 -0.31
N TYR A 35 1.71 -7.29 -0.89
CA TYR A 35 0.90 -6.33 -1.66
C TYR A 35 0.03 -5.57 -0.69
N GLU A 36 -0.29 -4.34 -1.01
CA GLU A 36 -1.09 -3.52 -0.13
C GLU A 36 -2.11 -2.74 -0.94
N ILE A 37 -3.34 -2.74 -0.48
CA ILE A 37 -4.37 -1.88 -1.04
C ILE A 37 -4.72 -0.86 0.02
N LEU A 38 -4.68 0.41 -0.37
CA LEU A 38 -5.03 1.50 0.51
C LEU A 38 -6.27 2.16 -0.04
N VAL A 39 -7.30 2.29 0.78
CA VAL A 39 -8.51 3.02 0.44
C VAL A 39 -8.62 4.19 1.39
N LEU A 40 -8.71 5.40 0.85
CA LEU A 40 -8.89 6.57 1.69
C LEU A 40 -10.38 6.73 1.99
N LEU A 41 -10.73 6.52 3.25
CA LEU A 41 -12.13 6.58 3.67
C LEU A 41 -12.57 7.99 3.99
N LYS A 42 -11.69 8.80 4.58
CA LYS A 42 -12.00 10.18 4.93
C LYS A 42 -10.77 11.02 4.85
N GLY A 43 -10.94 12.29 4.53
CA GLY A 43 -9.86 13.26 4.58
C GLY A 43 -8.98 13.26 3.36
N ARG A 44 -7.71 13.51 3.57
CA ARG A 44 -6.73 13.61 2.50
C ARG A 44 -5.43 12.96 2.92
N LEU A 45 -4.72 12.42 1.95
CA LEU A 45 -3.45 11.76 2.20
C LEU A 45 -2.59 11.92 0.96
N GLN A 46 -1.32 12.23 1.16
CA GLN A 46 -0.38 12.21 0.05
C GLN A 46 0.34 10.86 0.03
N VAL A 47 0.44 10.30 -1.15
CA VAL A 47 1.20 9.07 -1.36
C VAL A 47 2.52 9.44 -2.01
N LEU A 48 3.60 8.99 -1.42
CA LEU A 48 4.95 9.26 -1.89
C LEU A 48 5.48 8.01 -2.56
N CYS A 49 5.31 7.95 -3.88
CA CYS A 49 5.75 6.81 -4.64
C CYS A 49 6.07 7.31 -6.03
N GLY A 50 7.35 7.44 -6.31
CA GLY A 50 7.78 8.01 -7.56
C GLY A 50 8.22 9.46 -7.39
N PRO A 51 8.42 10.16 -8.50
CA PRO A 51 9.05 11.49 -8.45
C PRO A 51 8.16 12.59 -7.88
N SER A 52 6.86 12.42 -7.90
CA SER A 52 5.96 13.47 -7.42
C SER A 52 4.93 12.86 -6.48
N PRO A 53 4.60 13.55 -5.41
CA PRO A 53 3.54 13.08 -4.52
C PRO A 53 2.21 13.03 -5.24
N MET A 54 1.38 12.06 -4.87
CA MET A 54 0.02 11.97 -5.36
C MET A 54 -0.92 12.28 -4.22
N LEU A 55 -1.90 13.15 -4.48
CA LEU A 55 -2.89 13.45 -3.47
C LEU A 55 -4.09 12.54 -3.64
N MET A 56 -4.41 11.80 -2.58
CA MET A 56 -5.61 10.98 -2.54
C MET A 56 -6.75 11.73 -1.90
N GLU A 57 -7.93 11.54 -2.43
CA GLU A 57 -9.17 12.07 -1.89
C GLU A 57 -10.08 10.94 -1.49
N GLU A 58 -11.15 11.25 -0.80
CA GLU A 58 -12.05 10.21 -0.29
C GLU A 58 -12.53 9.29 -1.40
N GLY A 59 -12.41 8.01 -1.15
CA GLY A 59 -12.82 6.98 -2.09
C GLY A 59 -11.72 6.53 -3.03
N ASP A 60 -10.59 7.22 -3.06
CA ASP A 60 -9.49 6.81 -3.92
C ASP A 60 -8.84 5.54 -3.39
N ILE A 61 -8.32 4.75 -4.31
CA ILE A 61 -7.65 3.49 -4.02
C ILE A 61 -6.24 3.54 -4.59
N PHE A 62 -5.27 3.09 -3.81
CA PHE A 62 -3.90 3.01 -4.25
C PHE A 62 -3.37 1.60 -3.99
N LEU A 63 -2.75 1.02 -4.99
CA LEU A 63 -2.18 -0.32 -4.86
C LEU A 63 -0.67 -0.24 -4.76
N VAL A 64 -0.14 -0.85 -3.71
CA VAL A 64 1.30 -0.97 -3.52
C VAL A 64 1.69 -2.38 -3.90
N ASN A 65 2.52 -2.49 -4.94
CA ASN A 65 3.01 -3.78 -5.37
C ASN A 65 4.09 -4.29 -4.42
N SER A 66 4.32 -5.59 -4.45
CA SER A 66 5.37 -6.21 -3.67
C SER A 66 6.71 -5.52 -3.95
N LYS A 67 7.44 -5.22 -2.89
CA LYS A 67 8.76 -4.59 -2.94
C LYS A 67 8.77 -3.15 -3.45
N MET A 68 7.61 -2.54 -3.62
CA MET A 68 7.55 -1.16 -4.07
C MET A 68 7.88 -0.23 -2.90
N VAL A 69 8.82 0.67 -3.12
CA VAL A 69 9.16 1.68 -2.10
C VAL A 69 8.10 2.76 -2.11
N HIS A 70 7.56 3.04 -0.95
CA HIS A 70 6.48 4.02 -0.84
C HIS A 70 6.48 4.65 0.53
N GLY A 71 5.76 5.74 0.67
CA GLY A 71 5.57 6.41 1.93
C GLY A 71 4.29 7.21 1.89
N TYR A 72 3.93 7.78 3.02
CA TYR A 72 2.70 8.53 3.13
C TYR A 72 2.96 9.82 3.89
N ARG A 73 2.21 10.86 3.55
CA ARG A 73 2.25 12.11 4.28
C ARG A 73 0.83 12.51 4.63
N GLY A 74 0.52 12.41 5.93
CA GLY A 74 -0.80 12.74 6.44
C GLY A 74 -0.80 14.03 7.18
N ASP A 75 -0.72 15.14 6.45
CA ASP A 75 -0.69 16.46 7.06
C ASP A 75 -2.06 16.90 7.54
N GLN A 76 -3.09 16.23 7.12
CA GLN A 76 -4.46 16.55 7.49
C GLN A 76 -5.11 15.31 8.05
N GLU A 77 -6.22 15.51 8.73
CA GLU A 77 -6.98 14.41 9.28
C GLU A 77 -7.41 13.46 8.18
N ASN A 78 -7.27 12.17 8.43
CA ASN A 78 -7.62 11.17 7.44
C ASN A 78 -7.96 9.85 8.13
N LEU A 79 -8.63 8.98 7.39
CA LEU A 79 -8.93 7.64 7.84
C LEU A 79 -8.72 6.70 6.66
N CYS A 80 -7.88 5.71 6.86
CA CYS A 80 -7.44 4.81 5.79
C CYS A 80 -7.79 3.38 6.10
N LEU A 81 -8.20 2.65 5.09
CA LEU A 81 -8.37 1.21 5.17
C LEU A 81 -7.20 0.57 4.44
N PHE A 82 -6.48 -0.30 5.13
CA PHE A 82 -5.37 -1.03 4.55
C PHE A 82 -5.71 -2.50 4.44
N ILE A 83 -5.40 -3.09 3.29
CA ILE A 83 -5.51 -4.52 3.08
C ILE A 83 -4.14 -4.99 2.62
N GLN A 84 -3.51 -5.85 3.41
CA GLN A 84 -2.17 -6.35 3.10
C GLN A 84 -2.24 -7.86 2.96
N PHE A 85 -1.68 -8.40 1.90
CA PHE A 85 -1.65 -9.83 1.73
C PHE A 85 -0.27 -10.29 1.26
N PRO A 86 0.09 -11.53 1.62
CA PRO A 86 1.44 -12.02 1.41
C PRO A 86 1.77 -12.13 -0.07
N SER A 87 3.04 -11.97 -0.38
CA SER A 87 3.50 -11.95 -1.75
C SER A 87 3.25 -13.27 -2.46
N ASN A 88 3.12 -14.36 -1.72
CA ASN A 88 2.93 -15.66 -2.34
C ASN A 88 1.46 -16.02 -2.55
N ILE A 89 0.53 -15.11 -2.25
CA ILE A 89 -0.88 -15.42 -2.35
C ILE A 89 -1.29 -15.77 -3.77
N PHE A 90 -0.56 -15.28 -4.75
CA PHE A 90 -0.90 -15.49 -6.15
C PHE A 90 -0.12 -16.63 -6.80
N GLU A 91 0.66 -17.36 -6.04
CA GLU A 91 1.48 -18.42 -6.62
C GLU A 91 0.64 -19.52 -7.27
N HIS A 92 -0.53 -19.78 -6.71
CA HIS A 92 -1.42 -20.78 -7.27
C HIS A 92 -1.97 -20.36 -8.63
N ILE A 93 -1.99 -19.07 -8.89
CA ILE A 93 -2.53 -18.55 -10.13
C ILE A 93 -1.45 -18.37 -11.16
N SER A 94 -0.32 -17.79 -10.77
CA SER A 94 0.70 -17.38 -11.72
C SER A 94 1.87 -18.34 -11.79
N GLY A 95 1.92 -19.34 -10.92
CA GLY A 95 3.05 -20.25 -10.89
C GLY A 95 4.08 -19.83 -9.88
N LYS A 96 4.79 -20.82 -9.35
CA LYS A 96 5.77 -20.58 -8.35
C LYS A 96 6.89 -19.71 -8.85
N GLY A 97 7.33 -18.82 -8.01
CA GLY A 97 8.46 -17.97 -8.34
C GLY A 97 8.13 -16.79 -9.21
N GLN A 98 6.90 -16.69 -9.67
CA GLN A 98 6.50 -15.52 -10.43
C GLN A 98 5.95 -14.46 -9.52
N GLN A 99 6.19 -13.22 -9.89
CA GLN A 99 5.69 -12.10 -9.13
C GLN A 99 4.73 -11.32 -9.99
N LEU A 100 3.53 -11.13 -9.50
CA LEU A 100 2.53 -10.36 -10.22
C LEU A 100 2.72 -8.89 -9.94
N PHE A 101 2.46 -8.09 -10.95
CA PHE A 101 2.59 -6.66 -10.83
C PHE A 101 1.27 -6.07 -11.30
N PHE A 102 0.63 -5.31 -10.43
CA PHE A 102 -0.70 -4.79 -10.71
C PHE A 102 -0.66 -3.30 -10.99
N TYR A 103 -1.56 -2.89 -11.86
CA TYR A 103 -1.78 -1.48 -12.09
C TYR A 103 -3.22 -1.19 -11.77
N LEU A 104 -3.47 -0.57 -10.65
CA LEU A 104 -4.80 -0.15 -10.29
C LEU A 104 -4.68 1.24 -9.73
N ASN A 105 -5.27 2.19 -10.42
CA ASN A 105 -5.17 3.55 -9.98
C ASN A 105 -6.51 4.21 -10.20
N SER A 106 -7.20 4.44 -9.12
CA SER A 106 -8.50 5.08 -9.17
C SER A 106 -8.44 6.53 -8.77
N VAL A 107 -7.27 7.07 -8.70
CA VAL A 107 -7.12 8.47 -8.37
C VAL A 107 -7.80 9.27 -9.46
N SER A 108 -8.65 10.14 -9.02
CA SER A 108 -9.62 10.74 -9.91
C SER A 108 -9.05 11.60 -10.97
N LYS A 109 -7.79 11.96 -10.87
CA LYS A 109 -7.28 12.76 -11.92
C LYS A 109 -6.63 11.99 -12.94
N GLN A 110 -6.95 10.83 -13.18
CA GLN A 110 -6.47 10.17 -14.27
C GLN A 110 -6.85 10.75 -15.51
#